data_527539934aad533748cf7094f6337133
#
_entry.id   527539934aad533748cf7094f6337133
#
_cell.length_a   1.000
_cell.length_b   1.000
_cell.length_c   1.000
_cell.angle_alpha   90.00
_cell.angle_beta   90.00
_cell.angle_gamma   90.00
#
_symmetry.space_group_name_H-M   'P 1'
#
loop_
_entity.id
_entity.type
_entity.pdbx_description
1 polymer ?
#
loop_
_entity_poly.entity_id
_entity_poly.type
_entity_poly.pdbx_seq_one_letter_code
_entity_poly.pdbx_strand_id
1 'polypeptide(L)'
;GVDLAPEMLEVAVCAQHNNGGLAVDGWWQTNIRGIFAVGEAAATHGIYRPGGSALNSGQVGSTRAAQYIAAHKEEKRSWSQEEMERLLRLADERICLGQWAAEKNSGYWKEQEKKAAMQMSQAAAMLRYPEAIEEMLEEICAEREQWQDRKAAQAVTVPAGWTEEAAWYRYYDQRLCQQMYLSAMKEYRLSGGKSRGSAIYQDENGAVTIPDLVRFSLDGEDGLAHQEQIQETWLCPSGTCEAKMRLR
;
A
#
# COMPACT_ATOMS: atom_id res chain seq x y z
N GLY A 1 0.65 -4.01 34.67
CA GLY A 1 1.25 -2.71 34.34
C GLY A 1 2.75 -2.78 34.58
N VAL A 2 3.52 -2.03 33.84
CA VAL A 2 4.97 -1.90 33.99
C VAL A 2 5.24 -0.64 34.83
N ASP A 3 6.06 -0.75 35.86
CA ASP A 3 6.53 0.42 36.61
C ASP A 3 7.77 1.01 35.92
N LEU A 4 7.60 2.15 35.25
CA LEU A 4 8.65 2.78 34.46
C LEU A 4 9.80 3.36 35.27
N ALA A 5 9.68 3.46 36.59
CA ALA A 5 10.74 4.00 37.43
C ALA A 5 11.92 3.01 37.60
N PRO A 6 11.68 1.73 37.97
CA PRO A 6 12.73 0.72 38.06
C PRO A 6 12.85 -0.19 36.81
N GLU A 7 11.86 -0.25 35.92
CA GLU A 7 11.80 -1.21 34.82
C GLU A 7 12.11 -0.56 33.50
N MET A 8 12.97 -1.18 32.70
CA MET A 8 13.25 -0.78 31.31
C MET A 8 12.21 -1.35 30.37
N LEU A 9 11.76 -0.51 29.45
CA LEU A 9 10.91 -0.97 28.32
C LEU A 9 11.79 -1.40 27.16
N GLU A 10 11.44 -2.53 26.58
CA GLU A 10 11.98 -2.92 25.30
C GLU A 10 11.42 -2.01 24.21
N VAL A 11 12.29 -1.46 23.37
CA VAL A 11 11.93 -0.62 22.24
C VAL A 11 12.54 -1.20 20.97
N ALA A 12 11.79 -1.12 19.86
CA ALA A 12 12.23 -1.56 18.56
C ALA A 12 11.90 -0.49 17.49
N VAL A 13 12.70 -0.46 16.46
CA VAL A 13 12.38 0.35 15.26
C VAL A 13 11.22 -0.31 14.53
N CYS A 14 10.18 0.46 14.29
CA CYS A 14 9.00 -0.01 13.58
C CYS A 14 8.44 1.05 12.63
N ALA A 15 7.70 0.62 11.62
CA ALA A 15 6.95 1.49 10.72
C ALA A 15 5.68 1.99 11.45
N GLN A 16 5.80 3.08 12.21
CA GLN A 16 4.73 3.64 13.00
C GLN A 16 3.78 4.53 12.18
N HIS A 17 4.28 5.15 11.12
CA HIS A 17 3.52 6.09 10.31
C HIS A 17 3.95 6.02 8.85
N ASN A 18 2.99 6.14 7.94
CA ASN A 18 3.23 6.24 6.51
C ASN A 18 3.05 7.69 6.03
N ASN A 19 4.05 8.25 5.37
CA ASN A 19 3.96 9.61 4.81
C ASN A 19 3.36 9.63 3.40
N GLY A 20 3.35 8.50 2.70
CA GLY A 20 2.63 8.30 1.45
C GLY A 20 1.14 8.02 1.69
N GLY A 21 0.38 7.87 0.62
CA GLY A 21 -1.05 7.55 0.68
C GLY A 21 -1.71 7.73 -0.68
N LEU A 22 -3.03 7.81 -0.67
CA LEU A 22 -3.82 8.05 -1.86
C LEU A 22 -3.56 9.47 -2.41
N ALA A 23 -3.37 9.58 -3.72
CA ALA A 23 -3.24 10.86 -4.39
C ALA A 23 -4.58 11.61 -4.35
N VAL A 24 -4.53 12.89 -3.98
CA VAL A 24 -5.70 13.75 -3.83
C VAL A 24 -5.46 15.12 -4.46
N ASP A 25 -6.54 15.79 -4.83
CA ASP A 25 -6.52 17.19 -5.28
C ASP A 25 -6.51 18.20 -4.12
N GLY A 26 -6.66 19.47 -4.42
CA GLY A 26 -6.71 20.55 -3.43
C GLY A 26 -7.92 20.52 -2.48
N TRP A 27 -8.91 19.67 -2.77
CA TRP A 27 -10.09 19.44 -1.94
C TRP A 27 -10.10 18.06 -1.29
N TRP A 28 -8.97 17.36 -1.33
CA TRP A 28 -8.81 15.99 -0.82
C TRP A 28 -9.66 14.95 -1.54
N GLN A 29 -10.15 15.25 -2.75
CA GLN A 29 -10.81 14.26 -3.58
C GLN A 29 -9.78 13.43 -4.34
N THR A 30 -10.00 12.13 -4.40
CA THR A 30 -9.18 11.21 -5.21
C THR A 30 -9.52 11.34 -6.69
N ASN A 31 -8.86 10.60 -7.56
CA ASN A 31 -9.22 10.47 -8.97
C ASN A 31 -10.57 9.78 -9.19
N ILE A 32 -11.18 9.22 -8.14
CA ILE A 32 -12.53 8.67 -8.17
C ILE A 32 -13.48 9.72 -7.59
N ARG A 33 -14.36 10.25 -8.43
CA ARG A 33 -15.33 11.28 -8.03
C ARG A 33 -16.17 10.82 -6.83
N GLY A 34 -16.25 11.67 -5.82
CA GLY A 34 -17.01 11.42 -4.59
C GLY A 34 -16.27 10.60 -3.53
N ILE A 35 -15.03 10.18 -3.80
CA ILE A 35 -14.17 9.55 -2.81
C ILE A 35 -13.10 10.53 -2.35
N PHE A 36 -13.05 10.77 -1.04
CA PHE A 36 -12.12 11.67 -0.39
C PHE A 36 -11.21 10.89 0.55
N ALA A 37 -9.90 11.15 0.47
CA ALA A 37 -8.95 10.60 1.42
C ALA A 37 -8.39 11.73 2.28
N VAL A 38 -8.43 11.57 3.60
CA VAL A 38 -7.98 12.60 4.55
C VAL A 38 -7.08 12.00 5.63
N GLY A 39 -6.30 12.84 6.30
CA GLY A 39 -5.34 12.38 7.32
C GLY A 39 -4.22 11.54 6.70
N GLU A 40 -3.83 10.49 7.40
CA GLU A 40 -2.73 9.61 6.99
C GLU A 40 -3.04 8.82 5.71
N ALA A 41 -4.33 8.62 5.39
CA ALA A 41 -4.73 7.95 4.13
C ALA A 41 -4.39 8.77 2.88
N ALA A 42 -4.18 10.09 2.99
CA ALA A 42 -3.83 10.99 1.90
C ALA A 42 -2.32 11.20 1.81
N ALA A 43 -1.77 11.28 0.60
CA ALA A 43 -0.34 11.53 0.36
C ALA A 43 0.05 13.01 0.59
N THR A 44 -0.30 13.60 1.73
CA THR A 44 -0.15 15.03 1.99
C THR A 44 0.97 15.40 2.96
N HIS A 45 1.65 14.41 3.55
CA HIS A 45 2.66 14.67 4.59
C HIS A 45 4.07 14.94 4.04
N GLY A 46 4.37 14.51 2.80
CA GLY A 46 5.72 14.61 2.23
C GLY A 46 6.74 13.69 2.91
N ILE A 47 8.01 13.82 2.55
CA ILE A 47 9.10 12.99 3.09
C ILE A 47 9.50 13.45 4.49
N TYR A 48 9.58 14.76 4.70
CA TYR A 48 9.93 15.34 6.00
C TYR A 48 8.69 15.94 6.65
N ARG A 49 8.34 15.41 7.80
CA ARG A 49 7.16 15.82 8.57
C ARG A 49 7.55 16.13 10.01
N PRO A 50 7.46 17.41 10.45
CA PRO A 50 7.61 17.76 11.85
C PRO A 50 6.55 17.07 12.73
N GLY A 51 6.90 16.74 13.97
CA GLY A 51 5.95 16.20 14.93
C GLY A 51 4.72 17.11 15.10
N GLY A 52 3.54 16.52 15.23
CA GLY A 52 2.27 17.24 15.39
C GLY A 52 1.62 17.71 14.07
N SER A 53 2.36 17.91 13.00
CA SER A 53 1.81 18.38 11.73
C SER A 53 0.83 17.39 11.08
N ALA A 54 0.90 16.11 11.41
CA ALA A 54 -0.02 15.10 10.92
C ALA A 54 -1.47 15.36 11.36
N LEU A 55 -1.68 15.70 12.64
CA LEU A 55 -3.01 16.04 13.15
C LEU A 55 -3.57 17.27 12.46
N ASN A 56 -2.75 18.30 12.30
CA ASN A 56 -3.14 19.53 11.62
C ASN A 56 -3.51 19.28 10.15
N SER A 57 -2.70 18.52 9.41
CA SER A 57 -2.98 18.13 8.04
C SER A 57 -4.30 17.35 7.93
N GLY A 58 -4.55 16.43 8.88
CA GLY A 58 -5.81 15.69 8.96
C GLY A 58 -7.02 16.59 9.17
N GLN A 59 -6.95 17.56 10.08
CA GLN A 59 -8.03 18.51 10.33
C GLN A 59 -8.30 19.42 9.13
N VAL A 60 -7.25 19.97 8.52
CA VAL A 60 -7.38 20.81 7.32
C VAL A 60 -8.01 20.02 6.17
N GLY A 61 -7.51 18.81 5.91
CA GLY A 61 -8.04 17.95 4.85
C GLY A 61 -9.50 17.60 5.06
N SER A 62 -9.87 17.17 6.27
CA SER A 62 -11.25 16.84 6.60
C SER A 62 -12.19 18.05 6.45
N THR A 63 -11.75 19.24 6.89
CA THR A 63 -12.53 20.47 6.75
C THR A 63 -12.75 20.84 5.30
N ARG A 64 -11.70 20.79 4.47
CA ARG A 64 -11.80 21.09 3.03
C ARG A 64 -12.69 20.09 2.28
N ALA A 65 -12.52 18.81 2.54
CA ALA A 65 -13.38 17.77 1.98
C ALA A 65 -14.86 18.01 2.35
N ALA A 66 -15.13 18.30 3.62
CA ALA A 66 -16.49 18.60 4.08
C ALA A 66 -17.07 19.87 3.42
N GLN A 67 -16.27 20.93 3.25
CA GLN A 67 -16.69 22.15 2.55
C GLN A 67 -17.04 21.85 1.09
N TYR A 68 -16.21 21.07 0.39
CA TYR A 68 -16.50 20.67 -0.99
C TYR A 68 -17.80 19.87 -1.09
N ILE A 69 -17.96 18.85 -0.26
CA ILE A 69 -19.16 18.01 -0.24
C ILE A 69 -20.42 18.87 0.05
N ALA A 70 -20.33 19.79 1.01
CA ALA A 70 -21.44 20.67 1.35
C ALA A 70 -21.84 21.59 0.20
N ALA A 71 -20.86 22.13 -0.55
CA ALA A 71 -21.08 22.99 -1.69
C ALA A 71 -21.68 22.25 -2.91
N HIS A 72 -21.38 20.94 -3.05
CA HIS A 72 -21.78 20.12 -4.20
C HIS A 72 -22.83 19.06 -3.86
N LYS A 73 -23.49 19.16 -2.71
CA LYS A 73 -24.47 18.16 -2.22
C LYS A 73 -25.68 17.94 -3.13
N GLU A 74 -25.97 18.89 -4.00
CA GLU A 74 -27.12 18.81 -4.92
C GLU A 74 -26.77 18.11 -6.25
N GLU A 75 -25.52 17.84 -6.51
CA GLU A 75 -25.06 17.09 -7.68
C GLU A 75 -25.43 15.60 -7.54
N LYS A 76 -26.72 15.29 -7.71
CA LYS A 76 -27.15 13.89 -7.74
C LYS A 76 -26.73 13.25 -9.05
N ARG A 77 -25.92 12.19 -8.96
CA ARG A 77 -25.64 11.34 -10.10
C ARG A 77 -26.72 10.25 -10.17
N SER A 78 -27.42 10.18 -11.30
CA SER A 78 -28.22 9.00 -11.63
C SER A 78 -27.30 7.98 -12.31
N TRP A 79 -27.39 6.73 -11.90
CA TRP A 79 -26.71 5.62 -12.54
C TRP A 79 -27.52 5.17 -13.76
N SER A 80 -26.86 4.95 -14.90
CA SER A 80 -27.48 4.27 -16.02
C SER A 80 -27.71 2.79 -15.67
N GLN A 81 -28.62 2.14 -16.38
CA GLN A 81 -28.84 0.70 -16.22
C GLN A 81 -27.56 -0.10 -16.49
N GLU A 82 -26.80 0.28 -17.52
CA GLU A 82 -25.54 -0.37 -17.89
C GLU A 82 -24.46 -0.22 -16.78
N GLU A 83 -24.36 0.97 -16.18
CA GLU A 83 -23.46 1.21 -15.05
C GLU A 83 -23.85 0.34 -13.85
N MET A 84 -25.13 0.24 -13.56
CA MET A 84 -25.63 -0.59 -12.46
C MET A 84 -25.36 -2.07 -12.70
N GLU A 85 -25.63 -2.58 -13.90
CA GLU A 85 -25.33 -3.97 -14.27
C GLU A 85 -23.84 -4.28 -14.18
N ARG A 86 -22.98 -3.31 -14.59
CA ARG A 86 -21.53 -3.45 -14.44
C ARG A 86 -21.11 -3.56 -12.98
N LEU A 87 -21.67 -2.71 -12.10
CA LEU A 87 -21.38 -2.76 -10.67
C LEU A 87 -21.84 -4.08 -10.04
N LEU A 88 -23.02 -4.58 -10.43
CA LEU A 88 -23.51 -5.87 -9.94
C LEU A 88 -22.60 -7.01 -10.39
N ARG A 89 -22.15 -7.05 -11.65
CA ARG A 89 -21.17 -8.05 -12.10
C ARG A 89 -19.88 -8.00 -11.27
N LEU A 90 -19.33 -6.81 -11.01
CA LEU A 90 -18.14 -6.67 -10.17
C LEU A 90 -18.36 -7.14 -8.72
N ALA A 91 -19.56 -6.91 -8.18
CA ALA A 91 -19.93 -7.41 -6.86
C ALA A 91 -20.02 -8.95 -6.84
N ASP A 92 -20.67 -9.53 -7.86
CA ASP A 92 -20.80 -10.98 -8.00
C ASP A 92 -19.42 -11.65 -8.14
N GLU A 93 -18.53 -11.10 -8.95
CA GLU A 93 -17.13 -11.59 -9.07
C GLU A 93 -16.41 -11.58 -7.72
N ARG A 94 -16.61 -10.53 -6.93
CA ARG A 94 -16.03 -10.43 -5.58
C ARG A 94 -16.61 -11.48 -4.64
N ILE A 95 -17.93 -11.64 -4.64
CA ILE A 95 -18.62 -12.64 -3.82
C ILE A 95 -18.14 -14.05 -4.18
N CYS A 96 -18.09 -14.40 -5.46
CA CYS A 96 -17.61 -15.70 -5.92
C CYS A 96 -16.18 -15.98 -5.46
N LEU A 97 -15.31 -14.97 -5.54
CA LEU A 97 -13.93 -15.10 -5.10
C LEU A 97 -13.82 -15.28 -3.58
N GLY A 98 -14.63 -14.56 -2.81
CA GLY A 98 -14.72 -14.72 -1.35
C GLY A 98 -15.23 -16.11 -0.96
N GLN A 99 -16.25 -16.62 -1.62
CA GLN A 99 -16.79 -17.97 -1.41
C GLN A 99 -15.78 -19.05 -1.73
N TRP A 100 -15.05 -18.94 -2.84
CA TRP A 100 -13.96 -19.85 -3.16
C TRP A 100 -12.87 -19.84 -2.07
N ALA A 101 -12.48 -18.66 -1.62
CA ALA A 101 -11.45 -18.51 -0.60
C ALA A 101 -11.88 -19.09 0.76
N ALA A 102 -13.18 -19.10 1.03
CA ALA A 102 -13.75 -19.65 2.26
C ALA A 102 -13.75 -21.19 2.31
N GLU A 103 -13.39 -21.89 1.23
CA GLU A 103 -13.04 -23.32 1.29
C GLU A 103 -11.86 -23.57 2.24
N LYS A 104 -11.02 -22.56 2.46
CA LYS A 104 -9.99 -22.55 3.50
C LYS A 104 -10.52 -21.87 4.76
N ASN A 105 -10.24 -22.44 5.91
CA ASN A 105 -10.65 -21.84 7.18
C ASN A 105 -9.92 -20.49 7.46
N SER A 106 -10.48 -19.69 8.35
CA SER A 106 -9.92 -18.39 8.71
C SER A 106 -8.52 -18.47 9.32
N GLY A 107 -8.16 -19.57 9.95
CA GLY A 107 -6.83 -19.83 10.50
C GLY A 107 -5.77 -19.90 9.39
N TYR A 108 -6.10 -20.54 8.27
CA TYR A 108 -5.21 -20.59 7.09
C TYR A 108 -4.89 -19.18 6.58
N TRP A 109 -5.90 -18.34 6.35
CA TRP A 109 -5.68 -17.00 5.82
C TRP A 109 -4.93 -16.08 6.79
N LYS A 110 -5.18 -16.21 8.09
CA LYS A 110 -4.43 -15.49 9.13
C LYS A 110 -2.95 -15.88 9.15
N GLU A 111 -2.66 -17.15 8.90
CA GLU A 111 -1.29 -17.64 8.78
C GLU A 111 -0.61 -17.09 7.51
N GLN A 112 -1.31 -17.09 6.36
CA GLN A 112 -0.81 -16.49 5.14
C GLN A 112 -0.56 -14.98 5.31
N GLU A 113 -1.47 -14.23 5.94
CA GLU A 113 -1.32 -12.82 6.28
C GLU A 113 -0.04 -12.58 7.10
N LYS A 114 0.17 -13.38 8.15
CA LYS A 114 1.37 -13.31 8.98
C LYS A 114 2.64 -13.63 8.20
N LYS A 115 2.62 -14.69 7.39
CA LYS A 115 3.75 -15.07 6.54
C LYS A 115 4.10 -13.96 5.55
N ALA A 116 3.12 -13.39 4.87
CA ALA A 116 3.30 -12.27 3.94
C ALA A 116 3.87 -11.02 4.63
N ALA A 117 3.44 -10.72 5.86
CA ALA A 117 4.00 -9.62 6.66
C ALA A 117 5.48 -9.87 7.01
N MET A 118 5.84 -11.10 7.37
CA MET A 118 7.24 -11.47 7.66
C MET A 118 8.12 -11.37 6.40
N GLN A 119 7.63 -11.88 5.25
CA GLN A 119 8.34 -11.76 3.97
C GLN A 119 8.61 -10.28 3.63
N MET A 120 7.60 -9.42 3.75
CA MET A 120 7.74 -7.98 3.51
C MET A 120 8.78 -7.36 4.45
N SER A 121 8.79 -7.74 5.72
CA SER A 121 9.77 -7.25 6.70
C SER A 121 11.19 -7.70 6.38
N GLN A 122 11.36 -8.89 5.85
CA GLN A 122 12.67 -9.43 5.46
C GLN A 122 13.19 -8.81 4.16
N ALA A 123 12.32 -8.58 3.18
CA ALA A 123 12.70 -8.08 1.87
C ALA A 123 12.81 -6.55 1.80
N ALA A 124 11.93 -5.83 2.49
CA ALA A 124 11.64 -4.44 2.18
C ALA A 124 11.27 -3.55 3.40
N ALA A 125 11.77 -3.86 4.58
CA ALA A 125 11.65 -2.97 5.74
C ALA A 125 12.66 -1.81 5.68
N MET A 126 13.39 -1.56 6.74
CA MET A 126 14.45 -0.56 6.78
C MET A 126 15.62 -0.98 5.87
N LEU A 127 16.01 -2.24 5.93
CA LEU A 127 16.93 -2.84 4.96
C LEU A 127 16.12 -3.38 3.79
N ARG A 128 16.51 -3.02 2.59
CA ARG A 128 15.82 -3.35 1.34
C ARG A 128 16.77 -4.10 0.42
N TYR A 129 16.37 -5.30 0.08
CA TYR A 129 17.13 -6.20 -0.76
C TYR A 129 16.49 -6.24 -2.16
N PRO A 130 17.12 -5.63 -3.19
CA PRO A 130 16.52 -5.50 -4.52
C PRO A 130 16.05 -6.83 -5.12
N GLU A 131 16.86 -7.87 -4.99
CA GLU A 131 16.53 -9.21 -5.49
C GLU A 131 15.30 -9.80 -4.75
N ALA A 132 15.28 -9.72 -3.42
CA ALA A 132 14.14 -10.21 -2.63
C ALA A 132 12.86 -9.39 -2.90
N ILE A 133 12.97 -8.10 -3.23
CA ILE A 133 11.85 -7.28 -3.67
C ILE A 133 11.30 -7.79 -5.01
N GLU A 134 12.16 -8.13 -5.97
CA GLU A 134 11.74 -8.65 -7.26
C GLU A 134 11.10 -10.03 -7.15
N GLU A 135 11.71 -10.94 -6.40
CA GLU A 135 11.16 -12.28 -6.14
C GLU A 135 9.76 -12.20 -5.50
N MET A 136 9.61 -11.32 -4.50
CA MET A 136 8.32 -11.14 -3.83
C MET A 136 7.27 -10.51 -4.77
N LEU A 137 7.66 -9.60 -5.67
CA LEU A 137 6.76 -9.05 -6.68
C LEU A 137 6.28 -10.12 -7.64
N GLU A 138 7.17 -10.98 -8.13
CA GLU A 138 6.82 -12.09 -9.02
C GLU A 138 5.87 -13.06 -8.34
N GLU A 139 6.11 -13.43 -7.07
CA GLU A 139 5.22 -14.26 -6.27
C GLU A 139 3.82 -13.66 -6.17
N ILE A 140 3.72 -12.36 -5.82
CA ILE A 140 2.43 -11.67 -5.69
C ILE A 140 1.70 -11.61 -7.03
N CYS A 141 2.39 -11.31 -8.12
CA CYS A 141 1.78 -11.25 -9.45
C CYS A 141 1.20 -12.61 -9.86
N ALA A 142 1.97 -13.68 -9.69
CA ALA A 142 1.52 -15.04 -10.00
C ALA A 142 0.32 -15.46 -9.14
N GLU A 143 0.33 -15.13 -7.85
CA GLU A 143 -0.79 -15.40 -6.95
C GLU A 143 -2.06 -14.64 -7.39
N ARG A 144 -1.92 -13.39 -7.79
CA ARG A 144 -3.05 -12.57 -8.24
C ARG A 144 -3.61 -13.01 -9.58
N GLU A 145 -2.79 -13.49 -10.50
CA GLU A 145 -3.24 -14.12 -11.74
C GLU A 145 -4.13 -15.32 -11.45
N GLN A 146 -3.72 -16.19 -10.53
CA GLN A 146 -4.55 -17.34 -10.09
C GLN A 146 -5.90 -16.89 -9.52
N TRP A 147 -5.95 -15.77 -8.80
CA TRP A 147 -7.21 -15.23 -8.29
C TRP A 147 -8.10 -14.67 -9.39
N GLN A 148 -7.53 -14.08 -10.45
CA GLN A 148 -8.29 -13.59 -11.59
C GLN A 148 -8.94 -14.75 -12.36
N ASP A 149 -8.24 -15.85 -12.55
CA ASP A 149 -8.78 -17.04 -13.18
C ASP A 149 -9.96 -17.63 -12.39
N ARG A 150 -9.96 -17.49 -11.07
CA ARG A 150 -11.03 -17.94 -10.18
C ARG A 150 -12.28 -17.06 -10.22
N LYS A 151 -12.17 -15.79 -10.60
CA LYS A 151 -13.33 -14.89 -10.78
C LYS A 151 -14.26 -15.35 -11.89
N ALA A 152 -13.74 -16.05 -12.89
CA ALA A 152 -14.50 -16.60 -14.00
C ALA A 152 -15.13 -17.97 -13.68
N ALA A 153 -14.76 -18.59 -12.56
CA ALA A 153 -15.33 -19.87 -12.14
C ALA A 153 -16.75 -19.67 -11.59
N GLN A 154 -17.66 -20.59 -11.91
CA GLN A 154 -19.04 -20.55 -11.44
C GLN A 154 -19.12 -20.49 -9.91
N ALA A 155 -20.09 -19.71 -9.43
CA ALA A 155 -20.37 -19.56 -8.00
C ALA A 155 -20.43 -20.92 -7.30
N VAL A 156 -19.59 -21.10 -6.31
CA VAL A 156 -19.65 -22.25 -5.40
C VAL A 156 -20.81 -22.00 -4.44
N THR A 157 -21.79 -22.89 -4.43
CA THR A 157 -23.01 -22.78 -3.60
C THR A 157 -22.82 -23.13 -2.13
N VAL A 158 -21.62 -22.96 -1.59
CA VAL A 158 -21.36 -23.21 -0.17
C VAL A 158 -21.56 -21.89 0.59
N PRO A 159 -22.44 -21.84 1.60
CA PRO A 159 -22.51 -20.70 2.48
C PRO A 159 -21.17 -20.56 3.21
N ALA A 160 -20.34 -19.65 2.76
CA ALA A 160 -19.11 -19.31 3.45
C ALA A 160 -19.44 -18.55 4.74
N GLY A 161 -18.71 -18.84 5.79
CA GLY A 161 -18.81 -18.04 7.01
C GLY A 161 -18.17 -16.67 6.80
N TRP A 162 -18.83 -15.60 7.23
CA TRP A 162 -18.32 -14.24 7.18
C TRP A 162 -16.87 -14.08 7.70
N THR A 163 -16.48 -14.94 8.63
CA THR A 163 -15.15 -14.93 9.24
C THR A 163 -14.07 -15.36 8.27
N GLU A 164 -14.34 -16.37 7.45
CA GLU A 164 -13.42 -16.92 6.46
C GLU A 164 -13.21 -15.93 5.32
N GLU A 165 -14.31 -15.40 4.79
CA GLU A 165 -14.25 -14.38 3.74
C GLU A 165 -13.51 -13.13 4.22
N ALA A 166 -13.82 -12.62 5.41
CA ALA A 166 -13.15 -11.45 5.97
C ALA A 166 -11.64 -11.68 6.20
N ALA A 167 -11.23 -12.88 6.59
CA ALA A 167 -9.81 -13.22 6.76
C ALA A 167 -9.09 -13.23 5.40
N TRP A 168 -9.74 -13.79 4.36
CA TRP A 168 -9.18 -13.77 3.03
C TRP A 168 -9.09 -12.37 2.43
N TYR A 169 -10.13 -11.53 2.58
CA TYR A 169 -10.09 -10.15 2.07
C TYR A 169 -8.97 -9.33 2.72
N ARG A 170 -8.69 -9.52 4.02
CA ARG A 170 -7.53 -8.87 4.65
C ARG A 170 -6.21 -9.31 4.01
N TYR A 171 -6.05 -10.60 3.77
CA TYR A 171 -4.88 -11.12 3.07
C TYR A 171 -4.77 -10.58 1.65
N TYR A 172 -5.89 -10.56 0.90
CA TYR A 172 -5.95 -10.00 -0.45
C TYR A 172 -5.53 -8.52 -0.49
N ASP A 173 -6.08 -7.70 0.41
CA ASP A 173 -5.75 -6.29 0.50
C ASP A 173 -4.30 -6.07 0.91
N GLN A 174 -3.78 -6.87 1.83
CA GLN A 174 -2.36 -6.85 2.22
C GLN A 174 -1.45 -7.12 1.01
N ARG A 175 -1.73 -8.17 0.22
CA ARG A 175 -0.93 -8.51 -0.97
C ARG A 175 -1.00 -7.40 -2.02
N LEU A 176 -2.15 -6.79 -2.21
CA LEU A 176 -2.30 -5.63 -3.10
C LEU A 176 -1.45 -4.45 -2.63
N CYS A 177 -1.52 -4.10 -1.35
CA CYS A 177 -0.68 -3.05 -0.79
C CYS A 177 0.81 -3.36 -0.94
N GLN A 178 1.22 -4.59 -0.63
CA GLN A 178 2.61 -5.03 -0.80
C GLN A 178 3.07 -4.88 -2.26
N GLN A 179 2.26 -5.30 -3.22
CA GLN A 179 2.58 -5.12 -4.64
C GLN A 179 2.83 -3.65 -5.00
N MET A 180 1.96 -2.75 -4.53
CA MET A 180 2.11 -1.32 -4.80
C MET A 180 3.38 -0.73 -4.17
N TYR A 181 3.68 -1.08 -2.91
CA TYR A 181 4.89 -0.61 -2.24
C TYR A 181 6.16 -1.16 -2.88
N LEU A 182 6.20 -2.46 -3.19
CA LEU A 182 7.36 -3.09 -3.81
C LEU A 182 7.61 -2.54 -5.22
N SER A 183 6.55 -2.30 -5.99
CA SER A 183 6.64 -1.65 -7.31
C SER A 183 7.21 -0.23 -7.20
N ALA A 184 6.78 0.53 -6.20
CA ALA A 184 7.33 1.86 -5.93
C ALA A 184 8.82 1.79 -5.53
N MET A 185 9.20 0.84 -4.68
CA MET A 185 10.59 0.66 -4.26
C MET A 185 11.50 0.25 -5.42
N LYS A 186 11.02 -0.66 -6.27
CA LYS A 186 11.73 -1.09 -7.49
C LYS A 186 11.94 0.09 -8.44
N GLU A 187 10.88 0.84 -8.76
CA GLU A 187 10.97 2.01 -9.64
C GLU A 187 11.89 3.09 -9.09
N TYR A 188 11.82 3.39 -7.79
CA TYR A 188 12.73 4.34 -7.13
C TYR A 188 14.19 3.93 -7.35
N ARG A 189 14.51 2.65 -7.18
CA ARG A 189 15.86 2.13 -7.36
C ARG A 189 16.30 2.17 -8.82
N LEU A 190 15.42 1.77 -9.75
CA LEU A 190 15.71 1.76 -11.20
C LEU A 190 15.91 3.16 -11.77
N SER A 191 15.22 4.16 -11.22
CA SER A 191 15.36 5.56 -11.61
C SER A 191 16.57 6.27 -10.98
N GLY A 192 17.46 5.54 -10.31
CA GLY A 192 18.70 6.06 -9.74
C GLY A 192 18.64 6.46 -8.28
N GLY A 193 17.53 6.19 -7.59
CA GLY A 193 17.40 6.42 -6.15
C GLY A 193 18.33 5.52 -5.34
N LYS A 194 18.93 6.10 -4.31
CA LYS A 194 19.86 5.44 -3.37
C LYS A 194 19.29 5.40 -1.96
N SER A 195 20.06 4.90 -1.01
CA SER A 195 19.67 4.85 0.39
C SER A 195 19.55 6.25 1.00
N ARG A 196 18.44 6.51 1.71
CA ARG A 196 18.24 7.75 2.46
C ARG A 196 17.22 7.58 3.58
N GLY A 197 17.34 8.39 4.62
CA GLY A 197 16.42 8.35 5.77
C GLY A 197 16.39 6.96 6.42
N SER A 198 15.20 6.36 6.49
CA SER A 198 14.98 5.02 7.05
C SER A 198 14.97 3.90 6.00
N ALA A 199 15.42 4.16 4.78
CA ALA A 199 15.46 3.18 3.70
C ALA A 199 16.90 2.95 3.23
N ILE A 200 17.43 1.77 3.51
CA ILE A 200 18.78 1.35 3.14
C ILE A 200 18.66 0.26 2.07
N TYR A 201 18.94 0.61 0.83
CA TYR A 201 18.97 -0.34 -0.28
C TYR A 201 20.33 -1.01 -0.37
N GLN A 202 20.36 -2.33 -0.37
CA GLN A 202 21.57 -3.09 -0.64
C GLN A 202 22.14 -2.71 -2.01
N ASP A 203 23.46 -2.46 -2.03
CA ASP A 203 24.21 -2.14 -3.24
C ASP A 203 25.63 -2.66 -3.05
N GLU A 204 25.99 -3.73 -3.76
CA GLU A 204 27.31 -4.36 -3.64
C GLU A 204 28.48 -3.41 -3.98
N ASN A 205 28.20 -2.41 -4.84
CA ASN A 205 29.17 -1.38 -5.23
C ASN A 205 29.10 -0.14 -4.34
N GLY A 206 28.30 -0.16 -3.27
CA GLY A 206 28.11 0.96 -2.38
C GLY A 206 29.36 1.36 -1.61
N ALA A 207 29.55 2.65 -1.38
CA ALA A 207 30.69 3.20 -0.66
C ALA A 207 30.62 2.99 0.86
N VAL A 208 29.41 2.80 1.40
CA VAL A 208 29.17 2.65 2.85
C VAL A 208 28.94 1.17 3.19
N THR A 209 29.54 0.73 4.29
CA THR A 209 29.37 -0.65 4.78
C THR A 209 28.94 -0.66 6.23
N ILE A 210 27.89 -1.41 6.54
CA ILE A 210 27.60 -1.83 7.91
C ILE A 210 28.17 -3.25 8.04
N PRO A 211 29.19 -3.46 8.89
CA PRO A 211 29.85 -4.75 9.03
C PRO A 211 28.86 -5.87 9.29
N ASP A 212 29.08 -7.03 8.65
CA ASP A 212 28.29 -8.25 8.78
C ASP A 212 26.80 -8.11 8.40
N LEU A 213 26.38 -6.99 7.80
CA LEU A 213 24.99 -6.73 7.48
C LEU A 213 24.77 -6.33 6.02
N VAL A 214 25.22 -5.14 5.59
CA VAL A 214 24.90 -4.63 4.26
C VAL A 214 25.92 -3.60 3.77
N ARG A 215 26.13 -3.57 2.45
CA ARG A 215 26.82 -2.49 1.74
C ARG A 215 25.79 -1.68 0.96
N PHE A 216 25.95 -0.37 0.88
CA PHE A 216 25.00 0.53 0.24
C PHE A 216 25.61 1.87 -0.19
N SER A 217 24.93 2.58 -1.08
CA SER A 217 25.23 3.96 -1.48
C SER A 217 24.24 4.92 -0.84
N LEU A 218 24.73 6.09 -0.39
CA LEU A 218 23.88 7.16 0.13
C LEU A 218 23.37 8.05 -1.00
N ASP A 219 22.12 8.48 -0.87
CA ASP A 219 21.55 9.54 -1.69
C ASP A 219 22.07 10.89 -1.19
N GLY A 220 22.61 11.73 -2.09
CA GLY A 220 23.02 13.07 -1.72
C GLY A 220 24.49 13.43 -1.90
N GLU A 221 25.38 12.49 -2.25
CA GLU A 221 26.78 12.80 -2.60
C GLU A 221 26.87 13.60 -3.92
N ASP A 222 25.93 13.33 -4.85
CA ASP A 222 25.79 14.00 -6.16
C ASP A 222 24.54 14.92 -6.24
N GLY A 223 23.98 15.30 -5.09
CA GLY A 223 22.65 15.91 -4.99
C GLY A 223 21.57 14.86 -4.66
N LEU A 224 20.43 15.30 -4.12
CA LEU A 224 19.32 14.41 -3.83
C LEU A 224 18.61 14.02 -5.14
N ALA A 225 18.75 12.77 -5.55
CA ALA A 225 17.97 12.23 -6.66
C ALA A 225 16.47 12.38 -6.34
N HIS A 226 15.69 12.77 -7.33
CA HIS A 226 14.23 12.91 -7.18
C HIS A 226 13.73 13.98 -6.19
N GLN A 227 14.58 14.94 -5.78
CA GLN A 227 14.18 16.00 -4.83
C GLN A 227 12.97 16.80 -5.33
N GLU A 228 12.91 17.07 -6.62
CA GLU A 228 11.84 17.83 -7.30
C GLU A 228 10.74 16.93 -7.88
N GLN A 229 10.73 15.64 -7.51
CA GLN A 229 9.82 14.65 -8.07
C GLN A 229 8.87 14.10 -7.03
N ILE A 230 7.72 13.62 -7.51
CA ILE A 230 6.76 12.81 -6.76
C ILE A 230 6.72 11.43 -7.41
N GLN A 231 6.72 10.40 -6.59
CA GLN A 231 6.46 9.04 -7.06
C GLN A 231 4.97 8.72 -6.93
N GLU A 232 4.38 8.26 -8.00
CA GLU A 232 3.02 7.74 -8.03
C GLU A 232 3.03 6.28 -8.45
N THR A 233 2.15 5.50 -7.85
CA THR A 233 1.93 4.09 -8.16
C THR A 233 0.46 3.85 -8.36
N TRP A 234 0.10 3.12 -9.39
CA TRP A 234 -1.28 2.76 -9.69
C TRP A 234 -1.41 1.31 -10.13
N LEU A 235 -2.58 0.76 -9.86
CA LEU A 235 -2.96 -0.57 -10.29
C LEU A 235 -3.58 -0.50 -11.69
N CYS A 236 -2.99 -1.21 -12.64
CA CYS A 236 -3.51 -1.32 -14.00
C CYS A 236 -4.68 -2.31 -14.07
N PRO A 237 -5.57 -2.17 -15.07
CA PRO A 237 -6.65 -3.14 -15.29
C PRO A 237 -6.18 -4.59 -15.49
N SER A 238 -4.96 -4.77 -15.99
CA SER A 238 -4.28 -6.07 -16.11
C SER A 238 -3.95 -6.74 -14.76
N GLY A 239 -4.08 -6.01 -13.64
CA GLY A 239 -3.66 -6.48 -12.33
C GLY A 239 -2.20 -6.21 -11.99
N THR A 240 -1.41 -5.65 -12.91
CA THR A 240 -0.05 -5.19 -12.65
C THR A 240 -0.05 -3.84 -11.94
N CYS A 241 1.02 -3.54 -11.22
CA CYS A 241 1.27 -2.20 -10.68
C CYS A 241 2.30 -1.48 -11.53
N GLU A 242 2.03 -0.22 -11.87
CA GLU A 242 3.00 0.67 -12.47
C GLU A 242 3.37 1.77 -11.47
N ALA A 243 4.64 2.13 -11.44
CA ALA A 243 5.15 3.25 -10.66
C ALA A 243 5.94 4.19 -11.57
N LYS A 244 5.82 5.49 -11.36
CA LYS A 244 6.56 6.51 -12.12
C LYS A 244 6.99 7.66 -11.23
N MET A 245 8.17 8.19 -11.54
CA MET A 245 8.63 9.47 -11.03
C MET A 245 8.15 10.58 -11.96
N ARG A 246 7.58 11.65 -11.41
CA ARG A 246 7.19 12.82 -12.18
C ARG A 246 7.58 14.11 -11.46
N LEU A 247 7.80 15.18 -12.18
CA LEU A 247 8.02 16.52 -11.61
C LEU A 247 6.81 16.95 -10.77
N ARG A 248 7.11 17.68 -9.70
CA ARG A 248 6.12 18.32 -8.82
C ARG A 248 5.28 19.33 -9.55
#